data_d135b75c69820334d5b84d2eda2b2f0c
#
_entry.id   d135b75c69820334d5b84d2eda2b2f0c
#
_cell.length_a   1.000
_cell.length_b   1.000
_cell.length_c   1.000
_cell.angle_alpha   90.00
_cell.angle_beta   90.00
_cell.angle_gamma   90.00
#
_symmetry.space_group_name_H-M   'P 1'
#
loop_
_entity.id
_entity.type
_entity.pdbx_description
1 polymer ?
#
loop_
_entity_poly.entity_id
_entity_poly.type
_entity_poly.pdbx_seq_one_letter_code
_entity_poly.pdbx_strand_id
1 'polypeptide(L)'
;AQERLPEYLQAEKFTQEKLGTMLFSTTVDPHWFQQGNSFWYTYKTSEGTFWYVVNPTTRSKNLLFDREEMASQLTEIVQDPFEARQLPIRNLKAKEDGRTFTFEVTSTRDAKPKKDEKKAKKGKKEVFYFSYDYPTRKLTHLKDKEEEPKRLMWGSISPDKKTVVYAKDLNL
;
A
#
# COMPACT_ATOMS: atom_id res chain seq x y z
N ALA A 1 19.85 47.69 -23.26
CA ALA A 1 18.96 47.40 -22.18
C ALA A 1 18.47 45.95 -22.34
N GLN A 2 18.94 45.07 -21.46
CA GLN A 2 18.38 43.70 -21.42
C GLN A 2 16.96 43.81 -20.85
N GLU A 3 15.97 43.51 -21.68
CA GLU A 3 14.62 43.31 -21.20
C GLU A 3 14.63 42.11 -20.24
N ARG A 4 14.49 42.38 -18.96
CA ARG A 4 14.23 41.34 -17.97
C ARG A 4 12.87 40.74 -18.34
N LEU A 5 12.87 39.48 -18.77
CA LEU A 5 11.65 38.71 -18.84
C LEU A 5 10.90 38.85 -17.53
N PRO A 6 9.63 39.20 -17.58
CA PRO A 6 8.87 39.52 -16.38
C PRO A 6 8.94 38.35 -15.37
N GLU A 7 9.12 38.67 -14.10
CA GLU A 7 9.29 37.71 -13.01
C GLU A 7 8.11 36.72 -12.88
N TYR A 8 6.93 37.09 -13.40
CA TYR A 8 5.77 36.20 -13.42
C TYR A 8 5.96 34.95 -14.31
N LEU A 9 6.80 34.99 -15.36
CA LEU A 9 7.15 33.82 -16.14
C LEU A 9 8.01 32.82 -15.36
N GLN A 10 8.74 33.30 -14.36
CA GLN A 10 9.42 32.44 -13.43
C GLN A 10 8.46 31.89 -12.36
N ALA A 11 7.52 32.71 -11.89
CA ALA A 11 6.50 32.29 -10.96
C ALA A 11 5.57 31.20 -11.52
N GLU A 12 5.31 31.20 -12.84
CA GLU A 12 4.56 30.13 -13.51
C GLU A 12 5.22 28.74 -13.37
N LYS A 13 6.53 28.69 -13.16
CA LYS A 13 7.25 27.43 -12.87
C LYS A 13 6.90 26.84 -11.50
N PHE A 14 6.34 27.64 -10.62
CA PHE A 14 6.03 27.30 -9.23
C PHE A 14 4.52 27.34 -8.94
N THR A 15 3.69 27.11 -9.96
CA THR A 15 2.25 26.94 -9.73
C THR A 15 1.99 25.77 -8.78
N GLN A 16 0.94 25.85 -7.99
CA GLN A 16 0.58 24.84 -7.00
C GLN A 16 0.45 23.44 -7.64
N GLU A 17 0.01 23.39 -8.89
CA GLU A 17 -0.09 22.16 -9.67
C GLU A 17 1.29 21.57 -10.00
N LYS A 18 2.24 22.39 -10.44
CA LYS A 18 3.62 21.96 -10.70
C LYS A 18 4.36 21.61 -9.41
N LEU A 19 4.18 22.38 -8.34
CA LEU A 19 4.72 22.06 -7.02
C LEU A 19 4.20 20.70 -6.54
N GLY A 20 2.92 20.40 -6.73
CA GLY A 20 2.32 19.11 -6.40
C GLY A 20 2.95 17.92 -7.13
N THR A 21 3.47 18.14 -8.35
CA THR A 21 4.20 17.10 -9.11
C THR A 21 5.69 16.98 -8.72
N MET A 22 6.24 18.01 -8.09
CA MET A 22 7.66 18.06 -7.67
C MET A 22 7.85 17.68 -6.20
N LEU A 23 6.80 17.83 -5.38
CA LEU A 23 6.80 17.48 -3.97
C LEU A 23 6.30 16.03 -3.81
N PHE A 24 7.21 15.17 -3.46
CA PHE A 24 6.91 13.79 -3.07
C PHE A 24 6.64 13.71 -1.56
N SER A 25 6.78 12.55 -0.94
CA SER A 25 6.50 12.38 0.49
C SER A 25 7.25 13.38 1.37
N THR A 26 6.57 14.41 1.85
CA THR A 26 7.11 15.43 2.80
C THR A 26 6.95 14.97 4.24
N THR A 27 6.11 13.96 4.49
CA THR A 27 5.86 13.37 5.79
C THR A 27 6.03 11.86 5.73
N VAL A 28 6.37 11.27 6.86
CA VAL A 28 6.42 9.81 7.05
C VAL A 28 5.22 9.41 7.90
N ASP A 29 4.43 8.45 7.41
CA ASP A 29 3.35 7.83 8.16
C ASP A 29 3.80 6.45 8.63
N PRO A 30 4.25 6.31 9.90
CA PRO A 30 4.81 5.07 10.41
C PRO A 30 3.70 4.10 10.82
N HIS A 31 3.76 2.88 10.30
CA HIS A 31 2.91 1.77 10.70
C HIS A 31 3.70 0.85 11.63
N TRP A 32 3.42 0.93 12.93
CA TRP A 32 4.11 0.14 13.94
C TRP A 32 3.68 -1.32 13.89
N PHE A 33 4.65 -2.22 14.05
CA PHE A 33 4.35 -3.63 14.28
C PHE A 33 3.77 -3.80 15.69
N GLN A 34 2.82 -4.74 15.85
CA GLN A 34 2.22 -5.01 17.16
C GLN A 34 3.23 -5.57 18.16
N GLN A 35 4.24 -6.27 17.67
CA GLN A 35 5.31 -6.83 18.48
C GLN A 35 6.63 -6.15 18.12
N GLY A 36 7.30 -5.59 19.15
CA GLY A 36 8.60 -4.94 18.99
C GLY A 36 8.53 -3.44 18.72
N ASN A 37 9.73 -2.84 18.57
CA ASN A 37 9.92 -1.40 18.38
C ASN A 37 10.19 -1.04 16.92
N SER A 38 9.73 -1.85 15.98
CA SER A 38 9.94 -1.62 14.55
C SER A 38 8.67 -1.09 13.88
N PHE A 39 8.85 -0.37 12.80
CA PHE A 39 7.76 0.14 11.97
C PHE A 39 8.13 0.07 10.50
N TRP A 40 7.14 0.11 9.65
CA TRP A 40 7.32 0.27 8.22
C TRP A 40 6.60 1.52 7.73
N TYR A 41 7.03 2.04 6.59
CA TYR A 41 6.39 3.18 5.95
C TYR A 41 6.61 3.17 4.44
N THR A 42 5.75 3.92 3.75
CA THR A 42 5.85 4.14 2.31
C THR A 42 6.45 5.52 2.04
N TYR A 43 7.38 5.58 1.11
CA TYR A 43 8.01 6.82 0.70
C TYR A 43 8.01 6.96 -0.82
N LYS A 44 7.45 8.06 -1.31
CA LYS A 44 7.41 8.36 -2.75
C LYS A 44 8.53 9.30 -3.12
N THR A 45 9.16 9.06 -4.26
CA THR A 45 10.20 9.90 -4.87
C THR A 45 9.94 10.03 -6.36
N SER A 46 10.76 10.82 -7.06
CA SER A 46 10.77 10.88 -8.54
C SER A 46 11.08 9.52 -9.19
N GLU A 47 11.76 8.64 -8.47
CA GLU A 47 12.13 7.29 -8.94
C GLU A 47 11.04 6.23 -8.67
N GLY A 48 9.93 6.64 -8.03
CA GLY A 48 8.82 5.78 -7.70
C GLY A 48 8.57 5.64 -6.21
N THR A 49 7.83 4.60 -5.85
CA THR A 49 7.44 4.32 -4.47
C THR A 49 8.38 3.29 -3.85
N PHE A 50 8.81 3.56 -2.63
CA PHE A 50 9.65 2.70 -1.82
C PHE A 50 8.93 2.32 -0.53
N TRP A 51 9.20 1.14 -0.03
CA TRP A 51 8.69 0.67 1.26
C TRP A 51 9.87 0.29 2.14
N TYR A 52 9.89 0.85 3.33
CA TYR A 52 11.00 0.68 4.28
C TYR A 52 10.52 0.02 5.56
N VAL A 53 11.36 -0.83 6.12
CA VAL A 53 11.25 -1.34 7.49
C VAL A 53 12.36 -0.70 8.31
N VAL A 54 11.98 -0.12 9.45
CA VAL A 54 12.90 0.57 10.36
C VAL A 54 12.85 -0.07 11.73
N ASN A 55 14.01 -0.35 12.26
CA ASN A 55 14.16 -0.74 13.67
C ASN A 55 14.99 0.33 14.40
N PRO A 56 14.34 1.17 15.22
CA PRO A 56 15.03 2.22 15.97
C PRO A 56 16.07 1.70 16.97
N THR A 57 15.83 0.52 17.54
CA THR A 57 16.75 -0.07 18.54
C THR A 57 18.10 -0.43 17.92
N THR A 58 18.07 -1.02 16.73
CA THR A 58 19.29 -1.39 15.99
C THR A 58 19.75 -0.29 15.04
N ARG A 59 19.01 0.83 14.95
CA ARG A 59 19.23 1.95 14.02
C ARG A 59 19.35 1.49 12.58
N SER A 60 18.56 0.47 12.20
CA SER A 60 18.56 -0.08 10.85
C SER A 60 17.35 0.40 10.05
N LYS A 61 17.60 0.68 8.77
CA LYS A 61 16.59 1.02 7.76
C LYS A 61 16.86 0.16 6.54
N ASN A 62 15.92 -0.72 6.21
CA ASN A 62 16.04 -1.63 5.09
C ASN A 62 14.84 -1.49 4.15
N LEU A 63 15.02 -1.80 2.88
CA LEU A 63 13.90 -1.96 1.96
C LEU A 63 13.06 -3.16 2.39
N LEU A 64 11.74 -3.01 2.37
CA LEU A 64 10.81 -4.11 2.64
C LEU A 64 10.98 -5.22 1.59
N PHE A 65 11.13 -4.83 0.33
CA PHE A 65 11.42 -5.72 -0.79
C PHE A 65 12.18 -4.98 -1.89
N ASP A 66 12.91 -5.72 -2.70
CA ASP A 66 13.49 -5.21 -3.94
C ASP A 66 12.40 -5.02 -4.98
N ARG A 67 12.32 -3.83 -5.60
CA ARG A 67 11.25 -3.48 -6.54
C ARG A 67 11.38 -4.21 -7.87
N GLU A 68 12.59 -4.46 -8.33
CA GLU A 68 12.85 -5.16 -9.59
C GLU A 68 12.52 -6.63 -9.45
N GLU A 69 12.95 -7.24 -8.36
CA GLU A 69 12.61 -8.62 -8.02
C GLU A 69 11.10 -8.79 -7.85
N MET A 70 10.45 -7.86 -7.13
CA MET A 70 9.00 -7.88 -6.93
C MET A 70 8.23 -7.73 -8.26
N ALA A 71 8.65 -6.80 -9.13
CA ALA A 71 8.05 -6.61 -10.45
C ALA A 71 8.15 -7.88 -11.29
N SER A 72 9.31 -8.54 -11.28
CA SER A 72 9.54 -9.78 -12.00
C SER A 72 8.63 -10.91 -11.51
N GLN A 73 8.59 -11.14 -10.18
CA GLN A 73 7.75 -12.17 -9.59
C GLN A 73 6.25 -11.92 -9.83
N LEU A 74 5.80 -10.67 -9.70
CA LEU A 74 4.41 -10.30 -9.98
C LEU A 74 4.07 -10.51 -11.45
N THR A 75 4.95 -10.12 -12.37
CA THR A 75 4.77 -10.31 -13.82
C THR A 75 4.64 -11.79 -14.16
N GLU A 76 5.46 -12.65 -13.55
CA GLU A 76 5.41 -14.09 -13.77
C GLU A 76 4.10 -14.70 -13.26
N ILE A 77 3.65 -14.31 -12.06
CA ILE A 77 2.45 -14.89 -11.44
C ILE A 77 1.17 -14.37 -12.10
N VAL A 78 1.09 -13.07 -12.31
CA VAL A 78 -0.12 -12.41 -12.85
C VAL A 78 -0.21 -12.52 -14.36
N GLN A 79 0.91 -12.78 -15.05
CA GLN A 79 1.03 -12.77 -16.51
C GLN A 79 0.64 -11.40 -17.11
N ASP A 80 1.02 -10.33 -16.41
CA ASP A 80 0.80 -8.94 -16.79
C ASP A 80 2.09 -8.14 -16.49
N PRO A 81 2.61 -7.32 -17.42
CA PRO A 81 3.86 -6.61 -17.20
C PRO A 81 3.73 -5.54 -16.12
N PHE A 82 4.62 -5.57 -15.15
CA PHE A 82 4.72 -4.55 -14.09
C PHE A 82 6.06 -3.85 -14.12
N GLU A 83 6.02 -2.52 -14.00
CA GLU A 83 7.22 -1.70 -13.91
C GLU A 83 7.66 -1.54 -12.46
N ALA A 84 8.96 -1.75 -12.19
CA ALA A 84 9.53 -1.63 -10.85
C ALA A 84 9.37 -0.23 -10.24
N ARG A 85 9.31 0.82 -11.06
CA ARG A 85 9.11 2.19 -10.60
C ARG A 85 7.69 2.48 -10.13
N GLN A 86 6.70 1.79 -10.72
CA GLN A 86 5.27 2.05 -10.48
C GLN A 86 4.51 0.75 -10.15
N LEU A 87 4.99 0.03 -9.15
CA LEU A 87 4.30 -1.17 -8.67
C LEU A 87 2.89 -0.81 -8.18
N PRO A 88 1.84 -1.41 -8.74
CA PRO A 88 0.46 -1.10 -8.37
C PRO A 88 0.04 -1.79 -7.07
N ILE A 89 0.90 -1.71 -6.06
CA ILE A 89 0.68 -2.27 -4.73
C ILE A 89 -0.27 -1.36 -3.95
N ARG A 90 -1.35 -1.94 -3.44
CA ARG A 90 -2.36 -1.27 -2.62
C ARG A 90 -2.66 -2.07 -1.37
N ASN A 91 -3.21 -1.40 -0.37
CA ASN A 91 -3.65 -2.02 0.88
C ASN A 91 -2.57 -2.89 1.54
N LEU A 92 -1.31 -2.41 1.49
CA LEU A 92 -0.21 -3.09 2.16
C LEU A 92 -0.43 -3.07 3.67
N LYS A 93 -0.41 -4.24 4.29
CA LYS A 93 -0.61 -4.43 5.73
C LYS A 93 0.37 -5.45 6.27
N ALA A 94 0.93 -5.18 7.42
CA ALA A 94 1.70 -6.16 8.17
C ALA A 94 0.75 -7.05 9.00
N LYS A 95 1.00 -8.33 9.05
CA LYS A 95 0.32 -9.25 9.96
C LYS A 95 0.84 -9.09 11.40
N GLU A 96 0.12 -9.66 12.34
CA GLU A 96 0.46 -9.63 13.78
C GLU A 96 1.84 -10.24 14.08
N ASP A 97 2.34 -11.11 13.20
CA ASP A 97 3.67 -11.75 13.30
C ASP A 97 4.82 -10.77 13.05
N GLY A 98 4.55 -9.57 12.53
CA GLY A 98 5.56 -8.56 12.18
C GLY A 98 6.53 -8.97 11.08
N ARG A 99 6.26 -10.08 10.38
CA ARG A 99 7.11 -10.67 9.34
C ARG A 99 6.41 -10.77 7.99
N THR A 100 5.13 -11.05 8.02
CA THR A 100 4.31 -11.30 6.84
C THR A 100 3.54 -10.03 6.47
N PHE A 101 3.60 -9.67 5.20
CA PHE A 101 2.85 -8.56 4.64
C PHE A 101 1.83 -9.06 3.64
N THR A 102 0.62 -8.50 3.68
CA THR A 102 -0.41 -8.76 2.69
C THR A 102 -0.70 -7.50 1.89
N PHE A 103 -0.96 -7.64 0.61
CA PHE A 103 -1.26 -6.52 -0.27
C PHE A 103 -2.07 -6.95 -1.48
N GLU A 104 -2.61 -5.95 -2.16
CA GLU A 104 -3.37 -6.09 -3.39
C GLU A 104 -2.57 -5.52 -4.56
N VAL A 105 -2.64 -6.20 -5.70
CA VAL A 105 -2.05 -5.74 -6.96
C VAL A 105 -3.17 -5.61 -7.99
N THR A 106 -3.27 -4.45 -8.62
CA THR A 106 -4.24 -4.21 -9.68
C THR A 106 -3.59 -4.45 -11.03
N SER A 107 -4.14 -5.39 -11.81
CA SER A 107 -3.71 -5.67 -13.18
C SER A 107 -4.16 -4.56 -14.14
N THR A 108 -3.51 -4.46 -15.29
CA THR A 108 -3.95 -3.61 -16.41
C THR A 108 -5.16 -4.21 -17.12
N ARG A 109 -5.39 -5.52 -16.96
CA ARG A 109 -6.49 -6.26 -17.58
C ARG A 109 -7.82 -6.00 -16.88
N ASP A 110 -8.89 -6.03 -17.67
CA ASP A 110 -10.24 -5.91 -17.13
C ASP A 110 -10.66 -7.20 -16.43
N ALA A 111 -11.32 -7.05 -15.29
CA ALA A 111 -11.81 -8.18 -14.51
C ALA A 111 -12.84 -9.01 -15.31
N LYS A 112 -12.68 -10.32 -15.31
CA LYS A 112 -13.67 -11.23 -15.89
C LYS A 112 -14.97 -11.17 -15.06
N PRO A 113 -16.16 -11.19 -15.70
CA PRO A 113 -17.41 -11.21 -14.97
C PRO A 113 -17.49 -12.48 -14.10
N LYS A 114 -17.76 -12.32 -12.81
CA LYS A 114 -18.06 -13.45 -11.93
C LYS A 114 -19.40 -14.06 -12.36
N LYS A 115 -19.53 -15.41 -12.29
CA LYS A 115 -20.68 -16.19 -12.75
C LYS A 115 -22.05 -15.68 -12.26
N ASP A 116 -22.10 -14.96 -11.16
CA ASP A 116 -23.32 -14.44 -10.52
C ASP A 116 -23.63 -12.95 -10.79
N GLU A 117 -22.76 -12.23 -11.50
CA GLU A 117 -23.01 -10.82 -11.84
C GLU A 117 -23.54 -10.71 -13.29
N LYS A 118 -24.85 -10.51 -13.44
CA LYS A 118 -25.53 -10.37 -14.75
C LYS A 118 -25.10 -9.14 -15.57
N LYS A 119 -24.25 -8.25 -15.06
CA LYS A 119 -23.64 -7.14 -15.81
C LYS A 119 -22.22 -6.88 -15.28
N ALA A 120 -21.21 -7.22 -16.07
CA ALA A 120 -19.85 -6.73 -15.83
C ALA A 120 -19.88 -5.20 -15.82
N LYS A 121 -19.56 -4.58 -14.68
CA LYS A 121 -19.35 -3.13 -14.62
C LYS A 121 -18.12 -2.81 -15.46
N LYS A 122 -18.35 -2.21 -16.63
CA LYS A 122 -17.30 -1.78 -17.56
C LYS A 122 -16.26 -0.94 -16.79
N GLY A 123 -15.00 -1.36 -16.83
CA GLY A 123 -13.87 -0.61 -16.22
C GLY A 123 -13.37 -1.12 -14.86
N LYS A 124 -13.86 -2.25 -14.33
CA LYS A 124 -13.30 -2.85 -13.12
C LYS A 124 -12.06 -3.67 -13.48
N LYS A 125 -10.90 -3.27 -12.96
CA LYS A 125 -9.64 -4.00 -13.16
C LYS A 125 -9.58 -5.27 -12.30
N GLU A 126 -8.85 -6.27 -12.79
CA GLU A 126 -8.59 -7.49 -12.04
C GLU A 126 -7.64 -7.19 -10.87
N VAL A 127 -7.96 -7.72 -9.69
CA VAL A 127 -7.20 -7.51 -8.47
C VAL A 127 -6.74 -8.86 -7.95
N PHE A 128 -5.45 -8.95 -7.68
CA PHE A 128 -4.78 -10.12 -7.14
C PHE A 128 -4.33 -9.86 -5.71
N TYR A 129 -4.37 -10.88 -4.87
CA TYR A 129 -4.00 -10.80 -3.47
C TYR A 129 -2.71 -11.56 -3.23
N PHE A 130 -1.81 -10.97 -2.49
CA PHE A 130 -0.49 -11.53 -2.22
C PHE A 130 -0.16 -11.50 -0.74
N SER A 131 0.65 -12.49 -0.33
CA SER A 131 1.35 -12.52 0.94
C SER A 131 2.84 -12.55 0.67
N TYR A 132 3.59 -11.70 1.36
CA TYR A 132 5.04 -11.60 1.25
C TYR A 132 5.67 -11.81 2.63
N ASP A 133 6.55 -12.78 2.74
CA ASP A 133 7.33 -13.04 3.95
C ASP A 133 8.65 -12.28 3.87
N TYR A 134 8.79 -11.25 4.71
CA TYR A 134 9.93 -10.32 4.67
C TYR A 134 11.29 -11.01 4.90
N PRO A 135 11.46 -11.91 5.91
CA PRO A 135 12.75 -12.58 6.15
C PRO A 135 13.18 -13.53 5.03
N THR A 136 12.25 -14.26 4.44
CA THR A 136 12.55 -15.24 3.39
C THR A 136 12.43 -14.67 1.97
N ARG A 137 11.93 -13.43 1.85
CA ARG A 137 11.65 -12.74 0.58
C ARG A 137 10.72 -13.52 -0.35
N LYS A 138 9.87 -14.35 0.22
CA LYS A 138 8.97 -15.22 -0.54
C LYS A 138 7.63 -14.55 -0.80
N LEU A 139 7.27 -14.42 -2.07
CA LEU A 139 5.96 -13.99 -2.52
C LEU A 139 5.03 -15.20 -2.72
N THR A 140 3.80 -15.11 -2.22
CA THR A 140 2.78 -16.15 -2.36
C THR A 140 1.49 -15.53 -2.87
N HIS A 141 0.95 -16.07 -3.94
CA HIS A 141 -0.36 -15.65 -4.47
C HIS A 141 -1.48 -16.25 -3.62
N LEU A 142 -2.38 -15.41 -3.16
CA LEU A 142 -3.57 -15.80 -2.40
C LEU A 142 -4.78 -15.87 -3.34
N LYS A 143 -5.57 -16.93 -3.25
CA LYS A 143 -6.75 -17.11 -4.12
C LYS A 143 -7.84 -16.08 -3.86
N ASP A 144 -7.99 -15.68 -2.60
CA ASP A 144 -8.99 -14.73 -2.14
C ASP A 144 -8.39 -13.70 -1.19
N LYS A 145 -9.11 -12.57 -1.04
CA LYS A 145 -8.77 -11.58 -0.02
C LYS A 145 -8.90 -12.24 1.35
N GLU A 146 -7.86 -12.13 2.19
CA GLU A 146 -8.00 -12.47 3.59
C GLU A 146 -9.13 -11.63 4.19
N GLU A 147 -10.16 -12.29 4.70
CA GLU A 147 -11.25 -11.61 5.38
C GLU A 147 -10.71 -11.01 6.67
N GLU A 148 -10.62 -9.69 6.70
CA GLU A 148 -10.42 -9.01 7.97
C GLU A 148 -11.62 -9.26 8.86
N PRO A 149 -11.41 -9.47 10.16
CA PRO A 149 -12.54 -9.54 11.08
C PRO A 149 -13.36 -8.25 10.89
N LYS A 150 -14.62 -8.41 10.50
CA LYS A 150 -15.53 -7.29 10.26
C LYS A 150 -15.54 -6.43 11.51
N ARG A 151 -15.02 -5.20 11.41
CA ARG A 151 -15.18 -4.24 12.51
C ARG A 151 -16.65 -4.02 12.74
N LEU A 152 -17.12 -4.38 13.91
CA LEU A 152 -18.49 -4.10 14.30
C LEU A 152 -18.60 -2.57 14.47
N MET A 153 -19.39 -1.93 13.61
CA MET A 153 -19.62 -0.48 13.70
C MET A 153 -20.35 -0.08 14.98
N TRP A 154 -21.02 -1.04 15.63
CA TRP A 154 -21.85 -0.86 16.82
C TRP A 154 -21.19 -1.41 18.10
N GLY A 155 -19.98 -1.93 18.04
CA GLY A 155 -19.31 -2.49 19.18
C GLY A 155 -17.80 -2.46 19.10
N SER A 156 -17.16 -2.54 20.23
CA SER A 156 -15.70 -2.62 20.38
C SER A 156 -15.32 -4.02 20.81
N ILE A 157 -14.39 -4.65 20.07
CA ILE A 157 -13.90 -6.00 20.41
C ILE A 157 -12.65 -5.85 21.27
N SER A 158 -12.58 -6.62 22.37
CA SER A 158 -11.39 -6.66 23.22
C SER A 158 -10.15 -7.15 22.43
N PRO A 159 -8.92 -6.77 22.85
CA PRO A 159 -7.69 -7.20 22.18
C PRO A 159 -7.53 -8.72 22.07
N ASP A 160 -8.06 -9.47 23.05
CA ASP A 160 -8.06 -10.93 23.08
C ASP A 160 -9.16 -11.57 22.22
N LYS A 161 -10.00 -10.75 21.56
CA LYS A 161 -11.12 -11.15 20.69
C LYS A 161 -12.21 -12.00 21.38
N LYS A 162 -12.24 -12.04 22.71
CA LYS A 162 -13.19 -12.87 23.49
C LYS A 162 -14.42 -12.09 23.94
N THR A 163 -14.32 -10.78 24.05
CA THR A 163 -15.38 -9.92 24.59
C THR A 163 -15.73 -8.82 23.58
N VAL A 164 -17.02 -8.53 23.46
CA VAL A 164 -17.53 -7.40 22.67
C VAL A 164 -18.29 -6.47 23.62
N VAL A 165 -17.87 -5.21 23.63
CA VAL A 165 -18.56 -4.14 24.37
C VAL A 165 -19.37 -3.32 23.36
N TYR A 166 -20.64 -3.12 23.64
CA TYR A 166 -21.53 -2.32 22.81
C TYR A 166 -22.56 -1.57 23.66
N ALA A 167 -22.98 -0.42 23.16
CA ALA A 167 -24.06 0.34 23.79
C ALA A 167 -25.40 -0.07 23.17
N LYS A 168 -26.37 -0.38 24.02
CA LYS A 168 -27.76 -0.63 23.63
C LYS A 168 -28.67 0.17 24.52
N ASP A 169 -29.62 0.91 23.93
CA ASP A 169 -30.62 1.71 24.65
C ASP A 169 -30.01 2.67 25.71
N LEU A 170 -28.90 3.35 25.36
CA LEU A 170 -28.13 4.25 26.24
C LEU A 170 -27.44 3.57 27.43
N ASN A 171 -27.41 2.25 27.51
CA ASN A 171 -26.67 1.48 28.49
C ASN A 171 -25.49 0.73 27.86
N LEU A 172 -24.39 0.64 28.61
CA LEU A 172 -23.20 -0.15 28.26
C LEU A 172 -23.38 -1.60 28.71
#